data_8cbaf02724b45d541f02678123be11e8
#
_entry.id   8cbaf02724b45d541f02678123be11e8
#
_cell.length_a   1.000
_cell.length_b   1.000
_cell.length_c   1.000
_cell.angle_alpha   90.00
_cell.angle_beta   90.00
_cell.angle_gamma   90.00
#
_symmetry.space_group_name_H-M   'P 1'
#
loop_
_entity.id
_entity.type
_entity.pdbx_description
1 polymer ?
#
loop_
_entity_poly.entity_id
_entity_poly.type
_entity_poly.pdbx_seq_one_letter_code
_entity_poly.pdbx_strand_id
1 'polypeptide(L)'
;MREDYCLEDAAGLPEGTDFCFIAESDCMEPYIKRGGRVCVSRKQTPAEGETGLFLYRGAVYCRQWCEDYTGALYLLCANPRRESENIRIDRKERGQCRCLGRVLTDKKLPMPIYGATEKSP
;
A
#
# COMPACT_ATOMS: atom_id res chain seq x y z
N MET A 1 -13.85 3.27 6.22
CA MET A 1 -12.98 3.36 7.40
C MET A 1 -13.82 3.64 8.63
N ARG A 2 -13.48 3.01 9.72
CA ARG A 2 -14.24 3.16 10.95
C ARG A 2 -13.40 3.87 11.98
N GLU A 3 -13.89 4.99 12.45
CA GLU A 3 -13.14 5.78 13.41
C GLU A 3 -13.14 5.16 14.79
N ASP A 4 -14.28 4.64 15.20
CA ASP A 4 -14.39 4.02 16.50
C ASP A 4 -13.50 2.79 16.63
N TYR A 5 -13.24 2.15 15.51
CA TYR A 5 -12.37 0.99 15.50
C TYR A 5 -10.98 1.33 16.01
N CYS A 6 -10.44 2.47 15.60
CA CYS A 6 -9.13 2.89 16.05
C CYS A 6 -9.14 3.23 17.54
N LEU A 7 -10.19 3.85 18.00
CA LEU A 7 -10.26 4.27 19.39
C LEU A 7 -10.27 3.09 20.35
N GLU A 8 -10.95 2.03 19.96
CA GLU A 8 -11.08 0.87 20.83
C GLU A 8 -9.76 0.15 21.03
N ASP A 9 -8.89 0.22 20.06
CA ASP A 9 -7.65 -0.54 20.07
C ASP A 9 -6.42 0.32 20.24
N ALA A 10 -6.61 1.52 20.76
CA ALA A 10 -5.49 2.47 20.84
C ALA A 10 -4.29 1.89 21.58
N ALA A 11 -4.53 1.12 22.62
CA ALA A 11 -3.44 0.58 23.43
C ALA A 11 -2.64 -0.49 22.70
N GLY A 12 -3.23 -1.13 21.70
CA GLY A 12 -2.55 -2.18 20.98
C GLY A 12 -1.98 -1.76 19.64
N LEU A 13 -2.01 -0.46 19.33
CA LEU A 13 -1.57 -0.01 18.02
C LEU A 13 -0.06 0.19 17.98
N PRO A 14 0.56 -0.02 16.82
CA PRO A 14 1.97 0.30 16.64
C PRO A 14 2.22 1.77 16.91
N GLU A 15 3.42 2.04 17.39
CA GLU A 15 3.83 3.41 17.63
C GLU A 15 3.82 4.18 16.32
N GLY A 16 3.28 5.40 16.37
CA GLY A 16 3.22 6.22 15.16
C GLY A 16 1.93 6.09 14.39
N THR A 17 1.00 5.28 14.86
CA THR A 17 -0.28 5.10 14.19
C THR A 17 -1.12 6.36 14.31
N ASP A 18 -1.54 6.89 13.17
CA ASP A 18 -2.43 8.05 13.13
C ASP A 18 -3.87 7.63 12.92
N PHE A 19 -4.10 6.57 12.17
CA PHE A 19 -5.44 6.04 11.97
C PHE A 19 -5.35 4.61 11.50
N CYS A 20 -6.49 3.92 11.54
CA CYS A 20 -6.59 2.54 11.08
C CYS A 20 -7.80 2.41 10.19
N PHE A 21 -7.79 1.36 9.38
CA PHE A 21 -8.95 1.00 8.59
C PHE A 21 -8.99 -0.51 8.43
N ILE A 22 -10.11 -1.00 7.92
CA ILE A 22 -10.29 -2.43 7.67
C ILE A 22 -10.00 -2.69 6.20
N ALA A 23 -9.13 -3.65 5.94
CA ALA A 23 -8.81 -4.04 4.57
C ALA A 23 -10.04 -4.66 3.93
N GLU A 24 -10.49 -4.13 2.79
CA GLU A 24 -11.71 -4.59 2.16
C GLU A 24 -11.48 -5.60 1.05
N SER A 25 -10.23 -5.82 0.66
CA SER A 25 -9.94 -6.78 -0.39
C SER A 25 -8.81 -7.69 0.04
N ASP A 26 -8.60 -8.76 -0.73
CA ASP A 26 -7.54 -9.69 -0.44
C ASP A 26 -6.29 -9.41 -1.27
N CYS A 27 -6.17 -8.22 -1.84
CA CYS A 27 -5.03 -7.87 -2.69
C CYS A 27 -3.69 -7.97 -1.98
N MET A 28 -3.67 -7.77 -0.68
CA MET A 28 -2.41 -7.79 0.07
C MET A 28 -2.22 -9.05 0.89
N GLU A 29 -3.05 -10.07 0.67
CA GLU A 29 -2.84 -11.35 1.34
C GLU A 29 -1.61 -12.05 0.81
N PRO A 30 -0.92 -12.79 1.62
CA PRO A 30 -1.26 -13.18 3.00
C PRO A 30 -0.78 -12.20 4.07
N TYR A 31 -0.21 -11.07 3.67
CA TYR A 31 0.42 -10.16 4.63
C TYR A 31 -0.61 -9.29 5.33
N ILE A 32 -1.62 -8.85 4.61
CA ILE A 32 -2.74 -8.10 5.16
C ILE A 32 -3.99 -8.82 4.71
N LYS A 33 -4.67 -9.45 5.64
CA LYS A 33 -5.83 -10.26 5.30
C LYS A 33 -7.06 -9.38 5.13
N ARG A 34 -7.92 -9.78 4.21
CA ARG A 34 -9.20 -9.13 4.07
C ARG A 34 -9.92 -9.18 5.42
N GLY A 35 -10.46 -8.04 5.83
CA GLY A 35 -11.10 -7.92 7.12
C GLY A 35 -10.15 -7.59 8.24
N GLY A 36 -8.85 -7.53 7.97
CA GLY A 36 -7.86 -7.23 8.98
C GLY A 36 -7.71 -5.73 9.20
N ARG A 37 -7.21 -5.39 10.37
CA ARG A 37 -6.95 -4.01 10.72
C ARG A 37 -5.62 -3.56 10.09
N VAL A 38 -5.63 -2.38 9.48
CA VAL A 38 -4.44 -1.80 8.88
C VAL A 38 -4.17 -0.47 9.56
N CYS A 39 -2.98 -0.32 10.12
CA CYS A 39 -2.58 0.89 10.84
C CYS A 39 -1.66 1.73 9.96
N VAL A 40 -1.87 3.05 9.97
CA VAL A 40 -1.21 3.95 9.02
C VAL A 40 -0.61 5.14 9.74
N SER A 41 0.60 5.51 9.34
CA SER A 41 1.24 6.74 9.78
C SER A 41 1.17 7.76 8.66
N ARG A 42 0.55 8.90 8.92
CA ARG A 42 0.45 9.97 7.93
C ARG A 42 1.76 10.70 7.73
N LYS A 43 2.64 10.61 8.71
CA LYS A 43 3.90 11.37 8.69
C LYS A 43 4.99 10.66 7.92
N GLN A 44 4.74 9.43 7.50
CA GLN A 44 5.76 8.64 6.83
C GLN A 44 5.26 8.25 5.44
N THR A 45 6.20 8.12 4.52
CA THR A 45 5.91 7.59 3.19
C THR A 45 6.62 6.25 3.06
N PRO A 46 6.07 5.33 2.26
CA PRO A 46 6.70 4.03 2.11
C PRO A 46 8.00 4.15 1.32
N ALA A 47 8.99 3.37 1.72
CA ALA A 47 10.19 3.18 0.94
C ALA A 47 9.91 2.11 -0.11
N GLU A 48 10.86 1.92 -1.01
CA GLU A 48 10.73 0.94 -2.08
C GLU A 48 10.35 -0.43 -1.50
N GLY A 49 9.26 -0.98 -1.99
CA GLY A 49 8.78 -2.29 -1.54
C GLY A 49 7.91 -2.28 -0.30
N GLU A 50 7.76 -1.14 0.33
CA GLU A 50 6.91 -1.05 1.52
C GLU A 50 5.48 -0.73 1.12
N THR A 51 4.57 -0.98 2.05
CA THR A 51 3.14 -0.80 1.79
C THR A 51 2.68 0.58 2.22
N GLY A 52 1.88 1.20 1.39
CA GLY A 52 1.30 2.49 1.69
C GLY A 52 -0.18 2.53 1.33
N LEU A 53 -0.79 3.62 1.71
CA LEU A 53 -2.17 3.90 1.38
C LEU A 53 -2.19 5.07 0.40
N PHE A 54 -2.86 4.89 -0.72
CA PHE A 54 -2.79 5.85 -1.82
C PHE A 54 -4.18 6.22 -2.32
N LEU A 55 -4.33 7.50 -2.67
CA LEU A 55 -5.53 7.99 -3.32
C LEU A 55 -5.19 8.22 -4.79
N TYR A 56 -5.93 7.59 -5.69
CA TYR A 56 -5.68 7.69 -7.11
C TYR A 56 -7.00 7.56 -7.86
N ARG A 57 -7.29 8.57 -8.67
CA ARG A 57 -8.51 8.61 -9.47
C ARG A 57 -9.77 8.34 -8.65
N GLY A 58 -9.82 8.95 -7.48
CA GLY A 58 -11.01 8.88 -6.64
C GLY A 58 -11.14 7.63 -5.80
N ALA A 59 -10.19 6.73 -5.84
CA ALA A 59 -10.23 5.50 -5.07
C ALA A 59 -9.03 5.39 -4.16
N VAL A 60 -9.19 4.68 -3.05
CA VAL A 60 -8.12 4.48 -2.08
C VAL A 60 -7.59 3.06 -2.23
N TYR A 61 -6.28 2.95 -2.33
CA TYR A 61 -5.60 1.68 -2.54
C TYR A 61 -4.58 1.43 -1.46
N CYS A 62 -4.60 0.23 -0.87
CA CYS A 62 -3.55 -0.24 0.01
C CYS A 62 -2.68 -1.15 -0.83
N ARG A 63 -1.46 -0.72 -1.14
CA ARG A 63 -0.62 -1.45 -2.10
C ARG A 63 0.84 -1.33 -1.70
N GLN A 64 1.63 -2.24 -2.21
CA GLN A 64 3.08 -2.17 -2.10
C GLN A 64 3.58 -1.15 -3.12
N TRP A 65 4.46 -0.25 -2.68
CA TRP A 65 4.91 0.87 -3.50
C TRP A 65 6.26 0.56 -4.11
N CYS A 66 6.39 0.83 -5.40
CA CYS A 66 7.67 0.69 -6.09
C CYS A 66 7.77 1.78 -7.16
N GLU A 67 8.99 2.09 -7.53
CA GLU A 67 9.26 3.09 -8.55
C GLU A 67 10.35 2.54 -9.45
N ASP A 68 10.16 2.61 -10.78
CA ASP A 68 11.20 2.12 -11.68
C ASP A 68 12.09 3.27 -12.13
N TYR A 69 13.09 2.92 -12.94
CA TYR A 69 14.10 3.91 -13.36
C TYR A 69 13.53 5.00 -14.25
N THR A 70 12.36 4.81 -14.81
CA THR A 70 11.73 5.85 -15.63
C THR A 70 10.94 6.83 -14.80
N GLY A 71 10.78 6.57 -13.51
CA GLY A 71 9.98 7.41 -12.65
C GLY A 71 8.52 7.00 -12.59
N ALA A 72 8.16 5.89 -13.21
CA ALA A 72 6.80 5.37 -13.11
C ALA A 72 6.60 4.73 -11.75
N LEU A 73 5.40 4.89 -11.20
CA LEU A 73 5.03 4.29 -9.93
C LEU A 73 4.27 3.00 -10.16
N TYR A 74 4.46 2.08 -9.25
CA TYR A 74 3.73 0.82 -9.26
C TYR A 74 3.08 0.64 -7.91
N LEU A 75 1.77 0.43 -7.92
CA LEU A 75 0.98 0.11 -6.74
C LEU A 75 0.62 -1.35 -6.88
N LEU A 76 1.33 -2.20 -6.17
CA LEU A 76 1.32 -3.63 -6.43
C LEU A 76 0.57 -4.39 -5.35
N CYS A 77 -0.19 -5.37 -5.78
CA CYS A 77 -0.82 -6.31 -4.87
C CYS A 77 0.22 -7.34 -4.44
N ALA A 78 0.24 -7.68 -3.16
CA ALA A 78 1.12 -8.72 -2.67
C ALA A 78 0.59 -10.11 -2.99
N ASN A 79 -0.70 -10.21 -3.26
CA ASN A 79 -1.37 -11.46 -3.56
C ASN A 79 -1.19 -11.80 -5.04
N PRO A 80 -0.48 -12.90 -5.37
CA PRO A 80 -0.25 -13.23 -6.78
C PRO A 80 -1.54 -13.45 -7.56
N ARG A 81 -2.61 -13.83 -6.89
CA ARG A 81 -3.89 -14.06 -7.57
C ARG A 81 -4.56 -12.76 -8.00
N ARG A 82 -4.07 -11.64 -7.50
CA ARG A 82 -4.64 -10.33 -7.81
C ARG A 82 -3.70 -9.47 -8.64
N GLU A 83 -2.81 -10.10 -9.34
CA GLU A 83 -1.84 -9.37 -10.15
C GLU A 83 -2.50 -8.45 -11.17
N SER A 84 -3.67 -8.82 -11.65
CA SER A 84 -4.39 -7.98 -12.61
C SER A 84 -4.84 -6.66 -12.01
N GLU A 85 -4.80 -6.52 -10.69
CA GLU A 85 -5.17 -5.28 -10.03
C GLU A 85 -3.98 -4.41 -9.69
N ASN A 86 -2.80 -4.77 -10.15
CA ASN A 86 -1.64 -3.90 -10.03
C ASN A 86 -1.86 -2.67 -10.89
N ILE A 87 -1.36 -1.53 -10.40
CA ILE A 87 -1.55 -0.26 -11.09
C ILE A 87 -0.19 0.31 -11.42
N ARG A 88 -0.02 0.71 -12.67
CA ARG A 88 1.17 1.43 -13.11
C ARG A 88 0.79 2.86 -13.45
N ILE A 89 1.52 3.81 -12.90
CA ILE A 89 1.24 5.23 -13.08
C ILE A 89 2.45 5.87 -13.72
N ASP A 90 2.29 6.36 -14.93
CA ASP A 90 3.38 6.99 -15.66
C ASP A 90 3.90 8.20 -14.89
N ARG A 91 5.17 8.49 -15.11
CA ARG A 91 5.82 9.62 -14.47
C ARG A 91 5.02 10.91 -14.60
N LYS A 92 4.49 11.19 -15.76
CA LYS A 92 3.78 12.45 -15.96
C LYS A 92 2.42 12.48 -15.30
N GLU A 93 1.93 11.34 -14.81
CA GLU A 93 0.66 11.28 -14.11
C GLU A 93 0.83 11.11 -12.61
N ARG A 94 2.06 11.12 -12.13
CA ARG A 94 2.31 10.90 -10.70
C ARG A 94 1.59 11.91 -9.80
N GLY A 95 1.39 13.13 -10.30
CA GLY A 95 0.71 14.14 -9.51
C GLY A 95 -0.73 13.80 -9.20
N GLN A 96 -1.30 12.83 -9.91
CA GLN A 96 -2.66 12.40 -9.66
C GLN A 96 -2.74 11.32 -8.58
N CYS A 97 -1.60 10.83 -8.13
CA CYS A 97 -1.54 9.83 -7.07
C CYS A 97 -1.04 10.51 -5.81
N ARG A 98 -1.80 10.36 -4.73
CA ARG A 98 -1.45 10.99 -3.47
C ARG A 98 -1.21 9.93 -2.42
N CYS A 99 -0.07 9.98 -1.77
CA CYS A 99 0.22 9.05 -0.68
C CYS A 99 -0.45 9.57 0.58
N LEU A 100 -1.28 8.74 1.19
CA LEU A 100 -1.97 9.09 2.42
C LEU A 100 -1.20 8.66 3.66
N GLY A 101 -0.22 7.77 3.50
CA GLY A 101 0.61 7.37 4.61
C GLY A 101 1.26 6.02 4.38
N ARG A 102 2.12 5.65 5.31
CA ARG A 102 2.81 4.37 5.30
C ARG A 102 2.06 3.39 6.18
N VAL A 103 1.86 2.18 5.69
CA VAL A 103 1.24 1.13 6.47
C VAL A 103 2.25 0.57 7.45
N LEU A 104 1.87 0.52 8.72
CA LEU A 104 2.73 0.04 9.79
C LEU A 104 2.44 -1.45 10.00
N THR A 105 3.43 -2.28 9.74
CA THR A 105 3.28 -3.72 9.90
C THR A 105 4.64 -4.29 10.29
N ASP A 106 4.60 -5.35 11.09
CA ASP A 106 5.82 -6.07 11.45
C ASP A 106 6.13 -7.17 10.45
N LYS A 107 5.26 -7.36 9.47
CA LYS A 107 5.46 -8.36 8.43
C LYS A 107 6.21 -7.73 7.28
N LYS A 108 7.31 -8.35 6.92
CA LYS A 108 8.13 -7.84 5.83
C LYS A 108 7.70 -8.50 4.53
N LEU A 109 7.26 -7.69 3.60
CA LEU A 109 6.86 -8.21 2.29
C LEU A 109 8.10 -8.40 1.44
N PRO A 110 8.09 -9.42 0.58
CA PRO A 110 9.22 -9.61 -0.34
C PRO A 110 9.26 -8.48 -1.36
N MET A 111 10.45 -8.20 -1.85
CA MET A 111 10.60 -7.23 -2.93
C MET A 111 9.97 -7.80 -4.18
N PRO A 112 9.05 -7.08 -4.79
CA PRO A 112 8.35 -7.60 -5.95
C PRO A 112 9.21 -7.53 -7.21
N ILE A 113 8.86 -8.37 -8.16
CA ILE A 113 9.40 -8.31 -9.49
C ILE A 113 8.36 -7.59 -10.33
N TYR A 114 8.73 -6.46 -10.92
CA TYR A 114 7.77 -5.66 -11.65
C TYR A 114 8.44 -5.02 -12.86
N GLY A 115 7.69 -4.27 -13.59
CA GLY A 115 8.01 -3.60 -14.84
C GLY A 115 9.42 -3.69 -15.37
N ALA A 116 10.39 -3.41 -14.55
CA ALA A 116 11.77 -3.40 -15.00
C ALA A 116 12.21 -4.74 -15.55
N THR A 117 11.77 -5.81 -14.90
CA THR A 117 12.13 -7.14 -15.38
C THR A 117 11.48 -7.46 -16.69
N GLU A 118 10.34 -6.86 -16.93
CA GLU A 118 9.66 -7.09 -18.20
C GLU A 118 10.43 -6.53 -19.35
N LYS A 119 11.22 -5.54 -19.10
CA LYS A 119 11.99 -4.93 -20.15
C LYS A 119 13.29 -5.61 -20.38
N SER A 120 13.63 -6.51 -19.54
CA SER A 120 14.87 -7.22 -19.70
C SER A 120 14.76 -8.09 -20.88
N PRO A 121 15.40 -7.82 -21.90
CA PRO A 121 15.36 -8.71 -23.05
C PRO A 121 16.34 -9.82 -22.86
#